data_12e6636ff779343a72106bdf5d1c923b
#
_entry.id   12e6636ff779343a72106bdf5d1c923b
#
_cell.length_a   1.000
_cell.length_b   1.000
_cell.length_c   1.000
_cell.angle_alpha   90.00
_cell.angle_beta   90.00
_cell.angle_gamma   90.00
#
_symmetry.space_group_name_H-M   'P 1'
#
loop_
_entity.id
_entity.type
_entity.pdbx_description
1 polymer ?
#
loop_
_entity_poly.entity_id
_entity_poly.type
_entity_poly.pdbx_seq_one_letter_code
_entity_poly.pdbx_strand_id
1 'polypeptide(L)'
;TISVDGEVAVITGEDGRFQIKNLPSGTYDWEINAAGYFAANYSNYDVDSADGTTIFTFYINDDFSVSQDREEIMHDIGGQTVLPSIIDRGNFATSSVARAMSSVPDVSNSIAVYYNNQTKTVDRETYIYTVLSSELYGKSYYTGKGLTSTQVSELYEAQAVAANTFLEYALSVYSNHSGKDYKVCSSSCCQVYDPTKVTEEAIDATANIFYTSGGKSKTDIVMYKPSSTTYDYIWGAFFSSCSGNGTKDHSTQPALKAVSCTDIATGAGGHRYGLCQMGAALRAKNGDSASNILLYYYTDCRIISCTLK
;
A
#
# COMPACT_ATOMS: atom_id res chain seq x y z
N THR A 1 -19.03 -17.49 -10.74
CA THR A 1 -19.78 -16.62 -11.65
C THR A 1 -19.22 -15.22 -11.55
N ILE A 2 -19.02 -14.58 -12.69
CA ILE A 2 -18.60 -13.18 -12.78
C ILE A 2 -19.74 -12.41 -13.45
N SER A 3 -20.21 -11.36 -12.81
CA SER A 3 -21.22 -10.43 -13.33
C SER A 3 -20.57 -9.07 -13.60
N VAL A 4 -21.02 -8.41 -14.66
CA VAL A 4 -20.60 -7.05 -15.03
C VAL A 4 -21.87 -6.21 -15.13
N ASP A 5 -21.91 -5.08 -14.44
CA ASP A 5 -23.10 -4.21 -14.32
C ASP A 5 -24.39 -4.94 -13.90
N GLY A 6 -24.22 -5.96 -13.04
CA GLY A 6 -25.33 -6.78 -12.53
C GLY A 6 -25.81 -7.89 -13.46
N GLU A 7 -25.25 -8.02 -14.67
CA GLU A 7 -25.56 -9.12 -15.59
C GLU A 7 -24.46 -10.19 -15.56
N VAL A 8 -24.84 -11.47 -15.53
CA VAL A 8 -23.87 -12.58 -15.57
C VAL A 8 -23.13 -12.55 -16.90
N ALA A 9 -21.84 -12.19 -16.85
CA ALA A 9 -21.00 -12.10 -18.03
C ALA A 9 -20.33 -13.43 -18.36
N VAL A 10 -19.89 -14.20 -17.33
CA VAL A 10 -19.22 -15.47 -17.54
C VAL A 10 -19.25 -16.37 -16.29
N ILE A 11 -19.14 -17.68 -16.53
CA ILE A 11 -18.88 -18.68 -15.48
C ILE A 11 -17.45 -19.17 -15.71
N THR A 12 -16.61 -19.14 -14.67
CA THR A 12 -15.23 -19.63 -14.73
C THR A 12 -15.18 -21.13 -14.98
N GLY A 13 -14.15 -21.60 -15.66
CA GLY A 13 -13.82 -23.03 -15.75
C GLY A 13 -13.39 -23.61 -14.39
N GLU A 14 -13.12 -24.92 -14.36
CA GLU A 14 -12.60 -25.63 -13.16
C GLU A 14 -11.23 -25.10 -12.72
N ASP A 15 -10.48 -24.49 -13.63
CA ASP A 15 -9.19 -23.84 -13.38
C ASP A 15 -9.31 -22.39 -12.87
N GLY A 16 -10.56 -21.91 -12.67
CA GLY A 16 -10.85 -20.57 -12.22
C GLY A 16 -10.67 -19.47 -13.30
N ARG A 17 -10.27 -19.84 -14.50
CA ARG A 17 -10.07 -18.89 -15.59
C ARG A 17 -11.38 -18.52 -16.29
N PHE A 18 -11.43 -17.30 -16.79
CA PHE A 18 -12.56 -16.80 -17.58
C PHE A 18 -12.09 -15.90 -18.73
N GLN A 19 -12.96 -15.71 -19.69
CA GLN A 19 -12.75 -14.78 -20.78
C GLN A 19 -14.07 -14.10 -21.13
N ILE A 20 -14.12 -12.78 -21.09
CA ILE A 20 -15.21 -11.98 -21.61
C ILE A 20 -14.77 -11.42 -22.95
N LYS A 21 -15.53 -11.73 -24.01
CA LYS A 21 -15.23 -11.25 -25.35
C LYS A 21 -16.07 -10.01 -25.65
N ASN A 22 -15.47 -9.07 -26.38
CA ASN A 22 -16.14 -7.87 -26.88
C ASN A 22 -16.70 -6.95 -25.78
N LEU A 23 -16.05 -6.92 -24.60
CA LEU A 23 -16.36 -5.90 -23.61
C LEU A 23 -15.79 -4.56 -24.12
N PRO A 24 -16.63 -3.54 -24.39
CA PRO A 24 -16.14 -2.24 -24.83
C PRO A 24 -15.24 -1.58 -23.80
N SER A 25 -14.43 -0.61 -24.20
CA SER A 25 -13.77 0.29 -23.24
C SER A 25 -14.82 1.06 -22.46
N GLY A 26 -14.67 1.14 -21.14
CA GLY A 26 -15.65 1.80 -20.28
C GLY A 26 -15.42 1.49 -18.82
N THR A 27 -16.24 2.08 -17.98
CA THR A 27 -16.22 1.87 -16.52
C THR A 27 -17.34 0.91 -16.16
N TYR A 28 -17.03 -0.15 -15.43
CA TYR A 28 -17.95 -1.24 -15.12
C TYR A 28 -17.99 -1.57 -13.64
N ASP A 29 -19.13 -2.08 -13.16
CA ASP A 29 -19.26 -2.70 -11.86
C ASP A 29 -19.16 -4.22 -12.00
N TRP A 30 -18.26 -4.84 -11.23
CA TRP A 30 -18.01 -6.28 -11.27
C TRP A 30 -18.46 -6.94 -9.97
N GLU A 31 -19.09 -8.10 -10.08
CA GLU A 31 -19.43 -8.96 -8.96
C GLU A 31 -18.93 -10.38 -9.24
N ILE A 32 -18.16 -10.95 -8.31
CA ILE A 32 -17.59 -12.29 -8.43
C ILE A 32 -18.16 -13.15 -7.33
N ASN A 33 -18.86 -14.21 -7.73
CA ASN A 33 -19.49 -15.15 -6.82
C ASN A 33 -18.94 -16.56 -7.05
N ALA A 34 -18.45 -17.21 -5.99
CA ALA A 34 -18.08 -18.61 -5.99
C ALA A 34 -18.72 -19.34 -4.81
N ALA A 35 -19.13 -20.60 -5.02
CA ALA A 35 -19.72 -21.39 -3.95
C ALA A 35 -18.70 -21.65 -2.83
N GLY A 36 -19.06 -21.29 -1.60
CA GLY A 36 -18.20 -21.43 -0.43
C GLY A 36 -17.29 -20.22 -0.16
N TYR A 37 -17.40 -19.17 -0.96
CA TYR A 37 -16.62 -17.94 -0.83
C TYR A 37 -17.55 -16.73 -0.72
N PHE A 38 -17.01 -15.61 -0.21
CA PHE A 38 -17.77 -14.35 -0.22
C PHE A 38 -17.81 -13.75 -1.61
N ALA A 39 -18.89 -13.06 -1.93
CA ALA A 39 -18.98 -12.26 -3.14
C ALA A 39 -17.96 -11.10 -3.07
N ALA A 40 -17.14 -10.97 -4.10
CA ALA A 40 -16.27 -9.82 -4.30
C ALA A 40 -16.94 -8.85 -5.28
N ASN A 41 -17.01 -7.57 -4.91
CA ASN A 41 -17.65 -6.53 -5.70
C ASN A 41 -16.66 -5.42 -5.98
N TYR A 42 -16.55 -5.03 -7.25
CA TYR A 42 -15.67 -3.98 -7.74
C TYR A 42 -16.49 -2.94 -8.50
N SER A 43 -16.54 -1.72 -8.00
CA SER A 43 -17.34 -0.65 -8.61
C SER A 43 -16.49 0.40 -9.29
N ASN A 44 -16.99 0.88 -10.45
CA ASN A 44 -16.34 1.89 -11.28
C ASN A 44 -14.96 1.46 -11.80
N TYR A 45 -14.85 0.21 -12.24
CA TYR A 45 -13.61 -0.34 -12.77
C TYR A 45 -13.44 0.01 -14.25
N ASP A 46 -12.34 0.66 -14.61
CA ASP A 46 -12.07 1.06 -15.98
C ASP A 46 -11.47 -0.09 -16.78
N VAL A 47 -12.12 -0.44 -17.88
CA VAL A 47 -11.64 -1.39 -18.88
C VAL A 47 -11.22 -0.62 -20.12
N ASP A 48 -9.97 -0.72 -20.51
CA ASP A 48 -9.46 -0.24 -21.78
C ASP A 48 -9.26 -1.43 -22.72
N SER A 49 -10.11 -1.53 -23.74
CA SER A 49 -10.08 -2.62 -24.72
C SER A 49 -9.51 -2.18 -26.08
N ALA A 50 -8.94 -0.96 -26.16
CA ALA A 50 -8.58 -0.36 -27.44
C ALA A 50 -7.55 -1.16 -28.24
N ASP A 51 -6.66 -1.93 -27.58
CA ASP A 51 -5.51 -2.56 -28.24
C ASP A 51 -5.29 -4.05 -27.90
N GLY A 52 -6.26 -4.77 -27.36
CA GLY A 52 -6.01 -6.20 -27.12
C GLY A 52 -6.96 -6.90 -26.14
N THR A 53 -6.59 -8.11 -25.75
CA THR A 53 -7.27 -8.91 -24.75
C THR A 53 -6.82 -8.46 -23.36
N THR A 54 -7.72 -7.91 -22.56
CA THR A 54 -7.47 -7.66 -21.15
C THR A 54 -7.76 -8.94 -20.39
N ILE A 55 -6.80 -9.43 -19.60
CA ILE A 55 -6.94 -10.64 -18.78
C ILE A 55 -7.01 -10.21 -17.32
N PHE A 56 -8.12 -10.49 -16.67
CA PHE A 56 -8.32 -10.27 -15.23
C PHE A 56 -8.15 -11.60 -14.50
N THR A 57 -7.35 -11.60 -13.43
CA THR A 57 -7.23 -12.76 -12.55
C THR A 57 -7.67 -12.38 -11.16
N PHE A 58 -8.75 -12.97 -10.69
CA PHE A 58 -9.27 -12.76 -9.35
C PHE A 58 -8.93 -13.97 -8.48
N TYR A 59 -8.38 -13.73 -7.31
CA TYR A 59 -8.16 -14.75 -6.29
C TYR A 59 -9.24 -14.64 -5.22
N ILE A 60 -10.04 -15.68 -5.07
CA ILE A 60 -11.05 -15.78 -4.03
C ILE A 60 -10.47 -16.65 -2.91
N ASN A 61 -10.37 -16.11 -1.71
CA ASN A 61 -9.83 -16.81 -0.56
C ASN A 61 -10.96 -17.40 0.30
N ASP A 62 -10.79 -18.63 0.78
CA ASP A 62 -11.73 -19.34 1.64
C ASP A 62 -11.52 -19.05 3.14
N ASP A 63 -10.48 -18.30 3.50
CA ASP A 63 -10.21 -17.96 4.89
C ASP A 63 -10.96 -16.71 5.33
N PHE A 64 -11.91 -16.90 6.24
CA PHE A 64 -12.73 -15.86 6.84
C PHE A 64 -11.94 -14.78 7.60
N SER A 65 -10.71 -15.08 7.98
CA SER A 65 -9.84 -14.19 8.74
C SER A 65 -9.08 -13.19 7.87
N VAL A 66 -8.99 -13.46 6.56
CA VAL A 66 -8.22 -12.64 5.60
C VAL A 66 -8.96 -12.61 4.26
N SER A 67 -10.04 -11.82 4.18
CA SER A 67 -10.58 -11.47 2.87
C SER A 67 -9.60 -10.51 2.17
N GLN A 68 -8.55 -11.05 1.63
CA GLN A 68 -7.66 -10.36 0.72
C GLN A 68 -7.95 -10.89 -0.67
N ASP A 69 -8.95 -10.27 -1.31
CA ASP A 69 -9.12 -10.44 -2.74
C ASP A 69 -7.87 -9.83 -3.39
N ARG A 70 -7.04 -10.69 -3.94
CA ARG A 70 -5.87 -10.26 -4.68
C ARG A 70 -6.24 -10.26 -6.15
N GLU A 71 -6.30 -9.10 -6.74
CA GLU A 71 -6.52 -8.94 -8.16
C GLU A 71 -5.18 -8.82 -8.88
N GLU A 72 -4.92 -9.69 -9.85
CA GLU A 72 -3.85 -9.51 -10.82
C GLU A 72 -4.47 -9.23 -12.19
N ILE A 73 -4.23 -8.04 -12.71
CA ILE A 73 -4.61 -7.68 -14.06
C ILE A 73 -3.43 -7.89 -14.98
N MET A 74 -3.59 -8.76 -15.96
CA MET A 74 -2.61 -8.93 -17.02
C MET A 74 -3.14 -8.27 -18.30
N HIS A 75 -2.41 -7.29 -18.81
CA HIS A 75 -2.63 -6.75 -20.13
C HIS A 75 -1.76 -7.49 -21.13
N ASP A 76 -2.37 -8.15 -22.11
CA ASP A 76 -1.65 -8.74 -23.22
C ASP A 76 -1.70 -7.76 -24.40
N ILE A 77 -0.56 -7.08 -24.65
CA ILE A 77 -0.38 -6.19 -25.79
C ILE A 77 0.54 -6.88 -26.76
N GLY A 78 -0.01 -7.46 -27.82
CA GLY A 78 0.77 -7.98 -28.95
C GLY A 78 1.76 -9.09 -28.61
N GLY A 79 1.41 -10.00 -27.70
CA GLY A 79 2.24 -11.16 -27.34
C GLY A 79 3.35 -10.87 -26.32
N GLN A 80 3.37 -9.70 -25.72
CA GLN A 80 4.17 -9.40 -24.53
C GLN A 80 3.26 -9.32 -23.31
N THR A 81 3.39 -10.27 -22.40
CA THR A 81 2.72 -10.22 -21.10
C THR A 81 3.39 -9.15 -20.25
N VAL A 82 2.74 -8.01 -20.08
CA VAL A 82 3.15 -7.00 -19.11
C VAL A 82 2.33 -7.28 -17.85
N LEU A 83 3.01 -7.59 -16.78
CA LEU A 83 2.39 -7.64 -15.43
C LEU A 83 2.36 -6.20 -14.89
N PRO A 84 1.23 -5.51 -14.89
CA PRO A 84 1.16 -4.28 -14.13
C PRO A 84 1.11 -4.66 -12.66
N SER A 85 1.95 -4.05 -11.85
CA SER A 85 1.76 -4.01 -10.40
C SER A 85 0.55 -3.12 -10.11
N ILE A 86 -0.65 -3.64 -10.38
CA ILE A 86 -1.86 -2.94 -10.00
C ILE A 86 -2.24 -3.44 -8.63
N ILE A 87 -1.86 -2.65 -7.64
CA ILE A 87 -2.65 -2.62 -6.42
C ILE A 87 -3.96 -2.00 -6.84
N ASP A 88 -5.06 -2.75 -6.79
CA ASP A 88 -6.38 -2.13 -6.86
C ASP A 88 -6.56 -1.23 -5.65
N ARG A 89 -6.27 0.06 -5.85
CA ARG A 89 -6.26 1.09 -4.84
C ARG A 89 -7.64 1.66 -4.56
N GLY A 90 -8.63 1.28 -5.37
CA GLY A 90 -10.00 1.75 -5.27
C GLY A 90 -10.91 0.86 -4.44
N ASN A 91 -10.60 -0.41 -4.26
CA ASN A 91 -11.60 -1.41 -3.90
C ASN A 91 -11.39 -2.17 -2.59
N PHE A 92 -10.41 -1.82 -1.76
CA PHE A 92 -10.40 -2.35 -0.37
C PHE A 92 -11.64 -1.98 0.46
N ALA A 93 -12.62 -1.35 -0.14
CA ALA A 93 -13.78 -0.77 0.53
C ALA A 93 -15.14 -1.29 0.10
N THR A 94 -15.25 -2.28 -0.77
CA THR A 94 -16.55 -2.66 -1.36
C THR A 94 -17.26 -3.84 -0.73
N SER A 95 -16.82 -4.34 0.41
CA SER A 95 -17.73 -5.11 1.23
C SER A 95 -18.75 -4.14 1.88
N SER A 96 -19.87 -4.65 2.39
CA SER A 96 -20.90 -3.89 3.15
C SER A 96 -20.33 -2.97 4.26
N VAL A 97 -19.04 -3.07 4.57
CA VAL A 97 -18.25 -2.24 5.46
C VAL A 97 -17.89 -0.89 4.80
N ALA A 98 -17.81 -0.78 3.46
CA ALA A 98 -17.54 0.48 2.78
C ALA A 98 -18.57 1.57 3.07
N ARG A 99 -19.80 1.22 3.41
CA ARG A 99 -20.83 2.17 3.87
C ARG A 99 -20.55 2.77 5.26
N ALA A 100 -19.73 2.10 6.06
CA ALA A 100 -19.26 2.63 7.33
C ALA A 100 -18.06 3.58 7.17
N MET A 101 -17.49 3.69 5.97
CA MET A 101 -16.36 4.55 5.62
C MET A 101 -16.73 6.04 5.44
N SER A 102 -17.88 6.48 5.93
CA SER A 102 -18.16 7.92 6.10
C SER A 102 -17.17 8.60 7.05
N SER A 103 -16.24 7.86 7.62
CA SER A 103 -15.20 8.34 8.54
C SER A 103 -13.77 8.20 8.02
N VAL A 104 -13.54 7.83 6.74
CA VAL A 104 -12.18 7.91 6.16
C VAL A 104 -11.76 9.38 6.18
N PRO A 105 -10.67 9.72 6.86
CA PRO A 105 -10.27 11.10 7.01
C PRO A 105 -9.78 11.68 5.70
N ASP A 106 -10.04 12.96 5.49
CA ASP A 106 -9.26 13.73 4.53
C ASP A 106 -7.89 14.04 5.11
N VAL A 107 -6.84 14.01 4.30
CA VAL A 107 -5.46 14.25 4.73
C VAL A 107 -4.89 15.50 4.06
N SER A 108 -4.06 16.25 4.79
CA SER A 108 -3.44 17.46 4.25
C SER A 108 -2.44 17.17 3.15
N ASN A 109 -2.52 17.90 2.04
CA ASN A 109 -1.47 17.88 1.02
C ASN A 109 -0.28 18.79 1.35
N SER A 110 -0.41 19.69 2.30
CA SER A 110 0.63 20.67 2.67
C SER A 110 1.32 20.26 3.97
N ILE A 111 2.62 20.02 3.93
CA ILE A 111 3.43 19.49 5.04
C ILE A 111 4.47 20.52 5.46
N ALA A 112 4.41 20.97 6.71
CA ALA A 112 5.46 21.79 7.32
C ALA A 112 6.52 20.86 7.92
N VAL A 113 7.72 20.85 7.32
CA VAL A 113 8.88 20.05 7.75
C VAL A 113 10.02 20.96 8.22
N TYR A 114 10.62 20.62 9.36
CA TYR A 114 11.82 21.32 9.85
C TYR A 114 13.09 20.66 9.30
N TYR A 115 13.81 21.42 8.48
CA TYR A 115 15.03 20.98 7.80
C TYR A 115 16.03 22.13 7.69
N ASN A 116 17.30 21.87 7.97
CA ASN A 116 18.38 22.88 7.94
C ASN A 116 18.05 24.16 8.72
N ASN A 117 17.57 23.99 9.96
CA ASN A 117 17.20 25.09 10.89
C ASN A 117 16.08 26.00 10.37
N GLN A 118 15.27 25.53 9.46
CA GLN A 118 14.12 26.27 8.90
C GLN A 118 12.90 25.36 8.77
N THR A 119 11.71 25.92 9.00
CA THR A 119 10.47 25.29 8.63
C THR A 119 10.20 25.54 7.14
N LYS A 120 10.02 24.47 6.38
CA LYS A 120 9.67 24.51 4.96
C LYS A 120 8.32 23.86 4.75
N THR A 121 7.53 24.42 3.86
CA THR A 121 6.29 23.82 3.42
C THR A 121 6.52 23.12 2.09
N VAL A 122 6.17 21.84 2.01
CA VAL A 122 6.23 21.01 0.81
C VAL A 122 4.90 20.29 0.61
N ASP A 123 4.61 19.84 -0.60
CA ASP A 123 3.48 18.93 -0.81
C ASP A 123 3.79 17.54 -0.24
N ARG A 124 2.73 16.79 0.07
CA ARG A 124 2.82 15.48 0.71
C ARG A 124 3.60 14.48 -0.15
N GLU A 125 3.38 14.46 -1.45
CA GLU A 125 4.06 13.57 -2.39
C GLU A 125 5.58 13.84 -2.37
N THR A 126 5.99 15.11 -2.48
CA THR A 126 7.39 15.55 -2.35
C THR A 126 8.00 15.11 -1.01
N TYR A 127 7.27 15.25 0.09
CA TYR A 127 7.74 14.77 1.39
C TYR A 127 7.99 13.26 1.38
N ILE A 128 7.06 12.46 0.88
CA ILE A 128 7.14 11.00 0.90
C ILE A 128 8.30 10.49 0.05
N TYR A 129 8.45 10.91 -1.23
CA TYR A 129 9.57 10.40 -2.03
C TYR A 129 10.94 10.85 -1.49
N THR A 130 11.00 12.01 -0.84
CA THR A 130 12.22 12.48 -0.18
C THR A 130 12.60 11.60 1.01
N VAL A 131 11.60 11.23 1.84
CA VAL A 131 11.79 10.27 2.93
C VAL A 131 12.24 8.91 2.40
N LEU A 132 11.58 8.36 1.40
CA LEU A 132 11.95 7.07 0.81
C LEU A 132 13.40 7.05 0.34
N SER A 133 13.79 8.09 -0.38
CA SER A 133 15.16 8.25 -0.89
C SER A 133 16.21 8.35 0.20
N SER A 134 15.81 8.79 1.39
CA SER A 134 16.69 8.95 2.54
C SER A 134 16.74 7.72 3.44
N GLU A 135 15.67 6.93 3.48
CA GLU A 135 15.49 5.80 4.39
C GLU A 135 15.82 4.45 3.74
N LEU A 136 15.66 4.32 2.43
CA LEU A 136 15.96 3.10 1.71
C LEU A 136 17.32 3.16 1.00
N TYR A 137 17.96 2.00 0.84
CA TYR A 137 19.08 1.88 -0.07
C TYR A 137 18.60 2.02 -1.52
N GLY A 138 19.46 2.49 -2.42
CA GLY A 138 19.14 2.57 -3.84
C GLY A 138 18.84 1.19 -4.45
N LYS A 139 18.12 1.17 -5.57
CA LYS A 139 17.71 -0.05 -6.32
C LYS A 139 18.84 -1.04 -6.54
N SER A 140 20.06 -0.53 -6.86
CA SER A 140 21.24 -1.37 -7.10
C SER A 140 21.62 -2.24 -5.90
N TYR A 141 21.39 -1.77 -4.68
CA TYR A 141 21.62 -2.57 -3.48
C TYR A 141 20.70 -3.79 -3.43
N TYR A 142 19.40 -3.59 -3.65
CA TYR A 142 18.41 -4.66 -3.59
C TYR A 142 18.52 -5.64 -4.76
N THR A 143 18.79 -5.15 -5.96
CA THR A 143 19.05 -6.03 -7.11
C THR A 143 20.33 -6.85 -6.91
N GLY A 144 21.36 -6.27 -6.27
CA GLY A 144 22.55 -7.00 -5.84
C GLY A 144 22.26 -8.09 -4.79
N LYS A 145 21.15 -8.00 -4.05
CA LYS A 145 20.63 -9.05 -3.15
C LYS A 145 19.69 -10.03 -3.86
N GLY A 146 19.53 -9.91 -5.18
CA GLY A 146 18.76 -10.83 -6.03
C GLY A 146 17.27 -10.50 -6.11
N LEU A 147 16.85 -9.26 -5.84
CA LEU A 147 15.50 -8.79 -6.14
C LEU A 147 15.42 -8.39 -7.63
N THR A 148 14.30 -8.67 -8.26
CA THR A 148 13.96 -8.10 -9.57
C THR A 148 13.53 -6.63 -9.43
N SER A 149 13.47 -5.89 -10.54
CA SER A 149 12.99 -4.50 -10.50
C SER A 149 11.55 -4.40 -9.96
N THR A 150 10.66 -5.31 -10.33
CA THR A 150 9.29 -5.37 -9.81
C THR A 150 9.27 -5.59 -8.30
N GLN A 151 10.08 -6.52 -7.80
CA GLN A 151 10.18 -6.79 -6.36
C GLN A 151 10.74 -5.59 -5.58
N VAL A 152 11.65 -4.81 -6.18
CA VAL A 152 12.12 -3.55 -5.60
C VAL A 152 10.99 -2.53 -5.57
N SER A 153 10.18 -2.45 -6.63
CA SER A 153 9.00 -1.55 -6.64
C SER A 153 8.02 -1.86 -5.51
N GLU A 154 7.69 -3.16 -5.28
CA GLU A 154 6.82 -3.58 -4.17
C GLU A 154 7.37 -3.18 -2.79
N LEU A 155 8.69 -3.33 -2.58
CA LEU A 155 9.35 -2.87 -1.37
C LEU A 155 9.22 -1.36 -1.16
N TYR A 156 9.52 -0.59 -2.20
CA TYR A 156 9.47 0.87 -2.12
C TYR A 156 8.05 1.37 -1.92
N GLU A 157 7.08 0.75 -2.55
CA GLU A 157 5.66 1.09 -2.41
C GLU A 157 5.14 0.77 -1.00
N ALA A 158 5.49 -0.38 -0.43
CA ALA A 158 5.18 -0.70 0.97
C ALA A 158 5.78 0.35 1.92
N GLN A 159 7.03 0.75 1.69
CA GLN A 159 7.67 1.79 2.49
C GLN A 159 7.02 3.16 2.29
N ALA A 160 6.55 3.49 1.07
CA ALA A 160 5.85 4.74 0.80
C ALA A 160 4.55 4.85 1.60
N VAL A 161 3.74 3.79 1.61
CA VAL A 161 2.51 3.74 2.42
C VAL A 161 2.83 3.79 3.92
N ALA A 162 3.86 3.09 4.39
CA ALA A 162 4.27 3.13 5.79
C ALA A 162 4.74 4.55 6.20
N ALA A 163 5.54 5.20 5.37
CA ALA A 163 6.02 6.57 5.61
C ALA A 163 4.85 7.58 5.61
N ASN A 164 3.89 7.42 4.70
CA ASN A 164 2.69 8.25 4.65
C ASN A 164 1.78 8.02 5.86
N THR A 165 1.70 6.79 6.36
CA THR A 165 1.00 6.43 7.59
C THR A 165 1.62 7.09 8.81
N PHE A 166 2.95 7.03 8.94
CA PHE A 166 3.68 7.74 10.00
C PHE A 166 3.42 9.25 9.94
N LEU A 167 3.52 9.84 8.74
CA LEU A 167 3.27 11.25 8.54
C LEU A 167 1.88 11.64 9.05
N GLU A 168 0.84 10.89 8.65
CA GLU A 168 -0.53 11.18 9.05
C GLU A 168 -0.70 11.04 10.58
N TYR A 169 -0.11 10.03 11.19
CA TYR A 169 -0.10 9.89 12.65
C TYR A 169 0.55 11.09 13.33
N ALA A 170 1.67 11.58 12.81
CA ALA A 170 2.37 12.76 13.34
C ALA A 170 1.56 14.04 13.18
N LEU A 171 0.79 14.18 12.09
CA LEU A 171 -0.04 15.35 11.84
C LEU A 171 -1.32 15.35 12.69
N SER A 172 -1.96 14.19 12.86
CA SER A 172 -3.32 14.06 13.38
C SER A 172 -3.40 13.60 14.84
N VAL A 173 -2.43 12.82 15.32
CA VAL A 173 -2.48 12.18 16.65
C VAL A 173 -1.38 12.69 17.57
N TYR A 174 -0.13 12.45 17.21
CA TYR A 174 1.01 12.71 18.08
C TYR A 174 2.23 13.15 17.30
N SER A 175 2.80 14.28 17.69
CA SER A 175 4.07 14.78 17.19
C SER A 175 5.04 15.05 18.33
N ASN A 176 6.29 14.67 18.15
CA ASN A 176 7.41 15.04 19.03
C ASN A 176 7.65 16.57 19.09
N HIS A 177 6.96 17.31 18.22
CA HIS A 177 7.14 18.77 18.04
C HIS A 177 5.90 19.55 18.46
N SER A 178 5.23 19.13 19.54
CA SER A 178 4.07 19.86 20.09
C SER A 178 4.43 21.31 20.39
N GLY A 179 3.57 22.24 19.96
CA GLY A 179 3.79 23.68 20.12
C GLY A 179 4.75 24.33 19.11
N LYS A 180 5.30 23.57 18.15
CA LYS A 180 6.07 24.10 17.03
C LYS A 180 5.18 24.37 15.82
N ASP A 181 5.66 25.19 14.89
CA ASP A 181 5.06 25.48 13.59
C ASP A 181 5.21 24.35 12.57
N TYR A 182 5.86 23.25 12.97
CA TYR A 182 6.01 22.01 12.19
C TYR A 182 5.64 20.81 13.05
N LYS A 183 5.29 19.69 12.39
CA LYS A 183 4.94 18.41 13.05
C LYS A 183 5.96 17.32 12.81
N VAL A 184 6.79 17.46 11.78
CA VAL A 184 7.85 16.52 11.40
C VAL A 184 9.15 17.25 11.14
N CYS A 185 10.27 16.56 11.35
CA CYS A 185 11.59 17.10 11.13
C CYS A 185 12.48 16.11 10.36
N SER A 186 13.67 16.52 9.98
CA SER A 186 14.63 15.72 9.20
C SER A 186 15.49 14.77 10.04
N SER A 187 15.19 14.57 11.32
CA SER A 187 16.01 13.76 12.20
C SER A 187 15.31 12.45 12.61
N SER A 188 16.06 11.58 13.27
CA SER A 188 15.62 10.25 13.73
C SER A 188 14.44 10.24 14.71
N CYS A 189 14.02 11.39 15.24
CA CYS A 189 12.80 11.48 16.04
C CYS A 189 11.53 11.48 15.18
N CYS A 190 11.68 11.62 13.85
CA CYS A 190 10.64 11.50 12.83
C CYS A 190 11.10 10.52 11.75
N GLN A 191 11.15 10.96 10.52
CA GLN A 191 11.65 10.24 9.36
C GLN A 191 12.83 11.02 8.77
N VAL A 192 13.84 10.34 8.28
CA VAL A 192 14.97 11.04 7.67
C VAL A 192 14.48 11.73 6.39
N TYR A 193 14.61 13.04 6.34
CA TYR A 193 14.22 13.87 5.21
C TYR A 193 15.43 14.65 4.68
N ASP A 194 15.94 14.25 3.50
CA ASP A 194 17.07 14.89 2.85
C ASP A 194 16.79 15.12 1.36
N PRO A 195 16.35 16.31 0.95
CA PRO A 195 15.97 16.61 -0.43
C PRO A 195 17.15 16.57 -1.42
N THR A 196 18.38 16.36 -0.96
CA THR A 196 19.56 16.20 -1.83
C THR A 196 19.74 14.75 -2.31
N LYS A 197 18.95 13.80 -1.78
CA LYS A 197 19.09 12.35 -2.05
C LYS A 197 17.96 11.75 -2.90
N VAL A 198 17.14 12.57 -3.51
CA VAL A 198 15.97 12.09 -4.27
C VAL A 198 16.37 11.12 -5.38
N THR A 199 15.69 9.97 -5.44
CA THR A 199 15.90 8.89 -6.40
C THR A 199 14.67 8.68 -7.27
N GLU A 200 14.86 8.19 -8.48
CA GLU A 200 13.79 7.89 -9.44
C GLU A 200 12.85 6.81 -8.88
N GLU A 201 13.40 5.76 -8.27
CA GLU A 201 12.60 4.67 -7.70
C GLU A 201 11.67 5.15 -6.57
N ALA A 202 12.11 6.14 -5.79
CA ALA A 202 11.28 6.71 -4.74
C ALA A 202 10.14 7.57 -5.31
N ILE A 203 10.42 8.33 -6.38
CA ILE A 203 9.40 9.10 -7.10
C ILE A 203 8.36 8.15 -7.69
N ASP A 204 8.78 7.11 -8.42
CA ASP A 204 7.89 6.15 -9.08
C ASP A 204 7.00 5.43 -8.06
N ALA A 205 7.59 4.91 -6.99
CA ALA A 205 6.83 4.23 -5.94
C ALA A 205 5.85 5.17 -5.22
N THR A 206 6.22 6.44 -5.04
CA THR A 206 5.33 7.43 -4.44
C THR A 206 4.19 7.77 -5.39
N ALA A 207 4.45 8.00 -6.66
CA ALA A 207 3.41 8.24 -7.66
C ALA A 207 2.37 7.11 -7.69
N ASN A 208 2.79 5.89 -7.34
CA ASN A 208 1.91 4.75 -7.23
C ASN A 208 0.90 4.85 -6.09
N ILE A 209 1.17 5.50 -4.99
CA ILE A 209 0.25 5.69 -3.86
C ILE A 209 -0.46 7.05 -3.86
N PHE A 210 -0.21 7.90 -4.88
CA PHE A 210 -0.88 9.18 -5.12
C PHE A 210 -1.59 9.14 -6.47
N TYR A 211 -2.90 9.15 -6.47
CA TYR A 211 -3.70 8.94 -7.68
C TYR A 211 -4.99 9.75 -7.68
N THR A 212 -5.65 9.82 -8.82
CA THR A 212 -6.95 10.47 -8.94
C THR A 212 -8.05 9.42 -9.09
N SER A 213 -9.06 9.49 -8.25
CA SER A 213 -10.23 8.63 -8.33
C SER A 213 -11.50 9.42 -8.01
N GLY A 214 -12.52 9.26 -8.85
CA GLY A 214 -13.78 10.03 -8.72
C GLY A 214 -13.58 11.54 -8.79
N GLY A 215 -12.60 12.02 -9.58
CA GLY A 215 -12.25 13.46 -9.70
C GLY A 215 -11.59 14.05 -8.46
N LYS A 216 -11.13 13.24 -7.51
CA LYS A 216 -10.43 13.69 -6.30
C LYS A 216 -9.03 13.09 -6.26
N SER A 217 -8.06 13.89 -5.84
CA SER A 217 -6.72 13.39 -5.53
C SER A 217 -6.75 12.58 -4.25
N LYS A 218 -6.11 11.44 -4.25
CA LYS A 218 -6.11 10.47 -3.15
C LYS A 218 -4.70 9.97 -2.83
N THR A 219 -4.56 9.42 -1.63
CA THR A 219 -3.34 8.73 -1.19
C THR A 219 -3.67 7.62 -0.19
N ASP A 220 -2.82 6.61 -0.11
CA ASP A 220 -3.02 5.44 0.73
C ASP A 220 -2.27 5.54 2.05
N ILE A 221 -2.93 5.13 3.14
CA ILE A 221 -2.36 4.96 4.47
C ILE A 221 -2.84 3.65 5.10
N VAL A 222 -2.13 3.15 6.11
CA VAL A 222 -2.57 2.00 6.92
C VAL A 222 -3.33 2.51 8.14
N MET A 223 -4.48 1.93 8.43
CA MET A 223 -5.28 2.23 9.62
C MET A 223 -5.62 0.95 10.38
N TYR A 224 -5.57 1.00 11.71
CA TYR A 224 -6.03 -0.07 12.59
C TYR A 224 -7.55 -0.14 12.59
N LYS A 225 -8.10 -1.33 12.51
CA LYS A 225 -9.55 -1.57 12.47
C LYS A 225 -10.00 -2.40 13.69
N PRO A 226 -10.16 -1.77 14.85
CA PRO A 226 -10.55 -2.48 16.07
C PRO A 226 -11.98 -3.03 16.05
N SER A 227 -12.83 -2.49 15.18
CA SER A 227 -14.23 -2.93 15.02
C SER A 227 -14.68 -2.79 13.56
N SER A 228 -15.88 -3.27 13.26
CA SER A 228 -16.47 -3.16 11.92
C SER A 228 -16.75 -1.71 11.48
N THR A 229 -16.80 -0.77 12.42
CA THR A 229 -17.28 0.61 12.16
C THR A 229 -16.27 1.71 12.40
N THR A 230 -15.13 1.42 13.03
CA THR A 230 -14.13 2.42 13.43
C THR A 230 -12.76 2.11 12.88
N TYR A 231 -12.05 3.15 12.48
CA TYR A 231 -10.64 3.11 12.11
C TYR A 231 -9.86 4.06 13.01
N ASP A 232 -8.70 3.61 13.47
CA ASP A 232 -7.79 4.43 14.26
C ASP A 232 -6.48 4.64 13.51
N TYR A 233 -5.90 5.83 13.62
CA TYR A 233 -4.56 6.08 13.15
C TYR A 233 -3.55 5.21 13.89
N ILE A 234 -2.57 4.70 13.16
CA ILE A 234 -1.46 3.95 13.73
C ILE A 234 -0.16 4.72 13.62
N TRP A 235 0.74 4.49 14.55
CA TRP A 235 2.12 4.87 14.35
C TRP A 235 2.73 3.96 13.26
N GLY A 236 2.84 4.47 12.04
CA GLY A 236 3.40 3.77 10.87
C GLY A 236 4.91 3.55 11.02
N ALA A 237 5.30 2.92 12.14
CA ALA A 237 6.69 2.72 12.51
C ALA A 237 7.41 1.77 11.55
N PHE A 238 8.64 2.10 11.18
CA PHE A 238 9.53 1.23 10.41
C PHE A 238 10.98 1.36 10.90
N PHE A 239 11.80 0.39 10.59
CA PHE A 239 13.21 0.32 11.02
C PHE A 239 14.03 -0.52 10.04
N SER A 240 15.36 -0.37 10.08
CA SER A 240 16.23 -0.92 9.06
C SER A 240 16.26 -2.46 9.03
N SER A 241 16.52 -3.14 10.17
CA SER A 241 16.72 -4.60 10.19
C SER A 241 16.40 -5.21 11.54
N CYS A 242 15.72 -6.36 11.54
CA CYS A 242 15.49 -7.19 12.72
C CYS A 242 16.61 -8.21 12.98
N SER A 243 17.50 -8.43 12.02
CA SER A 243 18.55 -9.47 12.08
C SER A 243 18.05 -10.85 12.50
N GLY A 244 16.90 -11.26 11.96
CA GLY A 244 16.26 -12.53 12.25
C GLY A 244 15.55 -12.64 13.62
N ASN A 245 15.54 -11.58 14.43
CA ASN A 245 14.95 -11.62 15.78
C ASN A 245 13.45 -11.23 15.81
N GLY A 246 12.81 -11.05 14.66
CA GLY A 246 11.43 -10.60 14.57
C GLY A 246 11.20 -9.15 15.00
N THR A 247 9.96 -8.69 14.93
CA THR A 247 9.52 -7.41 15.46
C THR A 247 9.14 -7.54 16.95
N LYS A 248 8.66 -6.46 17.56
CA LYS A 248 8.27 -6.42 18.99
C LYS A 248 6.86 -5.89 19.14
N ASP A 249 6.16 -6.35 20.20
CA ASP A 249 4.92 -5.72 20.65
C ASP A 249 5.18 -4.31 21.15
N HIS A 250 4.35 -3.37 20.73
CA HIS A 250 4.32 -2.03 21.29
C HIS A 250 3.20 -1.92 22.32
N SER A 251 3.50 -1.41 23.52
CA SER A 251 2.56 -1.44 24.65
C SER A 251 1.28 -0.62 24.43
N THR A 252 1.34 0.43 23.59
CA THR A 252 0.21 1.36 23.37
C THR A 252 -0.27 1.42 21.93
N GLN A 253 0.33 0.64 21.02
CA GLN A 253 -0.03 0.60 19.61
C GLN A 253 -0.48 -0.81 19.24
N PRO A 254 -1.79 -1.11 19.27
CA PRO A 254 -2.30 -2.47 19.09
C PRO A 254 -1.99 -3.07 17.72
N ALA A 255 -1.80 -2.24 16.70
CA ALA A 255 -1.38 -2.66 15.37
C ALA A 255 0.08 -3.12 15.28
N LEU A 256 0.92 -2.73 16.24
CA LEU A 256 2.35 -3.06 16.25
C LEU A 256 2.59 -4.29 17.11
N LYS A 257 2.35 -5.47 16.55
CA LYS A 257 2.56 -6.76 17.19
C LYS A 257 3.90 -7.36 16.81
N ALA A 258 4.40 -8.23 17.67
CA ALA A 258 5.55 -9.08 17.37
C ALA A 258 5.19 -10.05 16.25
N VAL A 259 5.92 -9.97 15.14
CA VAL A 259 5.83 -10.96 14.05
C VAL A 259 7.19 -11.58 13.82
N SER A 260 7.22 -12.85 13.38
CA SER A 260 8.47 -13.47 12.99
C SER A 260 9.00 -12.76 11.75
N CYS A 261 10.28 -12.47 11.73
CA CYS A 261 10.88 -11.77 10.62
C CYS A 261 12.30 -12.28 10.43
N THR A 262 12.53 -12.90 9.30
CA THR A 262 13.87 -13.06 8.73
C THR A 262 14.12 -11.90 7.77
N ASP A 263 15.38 -11.51 7.61
CA ASP A 263 15.74 -10.44 6.70
C ASP A 263 17.02 -10.74 5.92
N ILE A 264 17.34 -9.88 4.97
CA ILE A 264 18.52 -10.02 4.10
C ILE A 264 19.77 -9.34 4.67
N ALA A 265 19.71 -8.77 5.85
CA ALA A 265 20.80 -8.06 6.50
C ALA A 265 21.56 -8.95 7.50
N THR A 266 22.76 -8.56 7.82
CA THR A 266 23.64 -9.24 8.78
C THR A 266 23.72 -8.56 10.14
N GLY A 267 22.98 -7.48 10.35
CA GLY A 267 22.99 -6.73 11.60
C GLY A 267 21.66 -6.10 11.92
N ALA A 268 21.28 -6.08 13.21
CA ALA A 268 20.09 -5.42 13.68
C ALA A 268 20.27 -3.89 13.72
N GLY A 269 19.20 -3.17 13.36
CA GLY A 269 19.16 -1.72 13.44
C GLY A 269 17.76 -1.19 13.70
N GLY A 270 17.62 -0.32 14.72
CA GLY A 270 16.37 0.34 15.04
C GLY A 270 15.58 -0.30 16.18
N HIS A 271 14.38 0.23 16.42
CA HIS A 271 13.54 -0.07 17.58
C HIS A 271 12.75 -1.38 17.49
N ARG A 272 12.67 -1.98 16.31
CA ARG A 272 11.97 -3.23 16.00
C ARG A 272 10.44 -3.18 16.13
N TYR A 273 9.82 -2.03 16.01
CA TYR A 273 8.36 -1.89 15.93
C TYR A 273 7.92 -1.69 14.47
N GLY A 274 6.85 -2.37 14.05
CA GLY A 274 6.28 -2.26 12.72
C GLY A 274 7.14 -2.84 11.62
N LEU A 275 7.24 -2.16 10.46
CA LEU A 275 7.85 -2.68 9.25
C LEU A 275 9.39 -2.76 9.35
N CYS A 276 9.93 -3.96 9.18
CA CYS A 276 11.36 -4.19 8.99
C CYS A 276 11.73 -4.01 7.53
N GLN A 277 12.52 -3.01 7.17
CA GLN A 277 12.88 -2.72 5.77
C GLN A 277 13.58 -3.88 5.08
N MET A 278 14.54 -4.53 5.75
CA MET A 278 15.25 -5.69 5.19
C MET A 278 14.37 -6.95 5.16
N GLY A 279 13.47 -7.10 6.10
CA GLY A 279 12.45 -8.15 6.09
C GLY A 279 11.41 -7.94 4.99
N ALA A 280 10.97 -6.70 4.77
CA ALA A 280 10.11 -6.32 3.66
C ALA A 280 10.78 -6.63 2.31
N ALA A 281 12.09 -6.35 2.17
CA ALA A 281 12.84 -6.72 0.98
C ALA A 281 12.88 -8.24 0.75
N LEU A 282 13.02 -9.04 1.82
CA LEU A 282 12.96 -10.51 1.69
C LEU A 282 11.56 -10.98 1.30
N ARG A 283 10.51 -10.39 1.87
CA ARG A 283 9.13 -10.70 1.50
C ARG A 283 8.83 -10.36 0.04
N ALA A 284 9.23 -9.16 -0.42
CA ALA A 284 9.14 -8.79 -1.83
C ALA A 284 9.89 -9.77 -2.74
N LYS A 285 11.11 -10.18 -2.33
CA LYS A 285 11.90 -11.19 -3.05
C LYS A 285 11.17 -12.54 -3.16
N ASN A 286 10.38 -12.90 -2.16
CA ASN A 286 9.58 -14.12 -2.14
C ASN A 286 8.22 -13.97 -2.86
N GLY A 287 7.94 -12.80 -3.45
CA GLY A 287 6.74 -12.56 -4.26
C GLY A 287 5.58 -11.86 -3.53
N ASP A 288 5.81 -11.37 -2.31
CA ASP A 288 4.78 -10.57 -1.63
C ASP A 288 4.63 -9.20 -2.29
N SER A 289 3.39 -8.79 -2.48
CA SER A 289 3.03 -7.43 -2.87
C SER A 289 3.24 -6.43 -1.74
N ALA A 290 3.29 -5.14 -2.05
CA ALA A 290 3.35 -4.06 -1.08
C ALA A 290 2.26 -4.17 -0.02
N SER A 291 1.03 -4.50 -0.42
CA SER A 291 -0.09 -4.70 0.49
C SER A 291 0.15 -5.88 1.45
N ASN A 292 0.61 -7.03 0.94
CA ASN A 292 0.91 -8.20 1.77
C ASN A 292 2.04 -7.91 2.76
N ILE A 293 3.05 -7.16 2.33
CA ILE A 293 4.14 -6.72 3.20
C ILE A 293 3.61 -5.85 4.34
N LEU A 294 2.80 -4.84 4.02
CA LEU A 294 2.22 -3.93 5.02
C LEU A 294 1.36 -4.67 6.04
N LEU A 295 0.42 -5.50 5.57
CA LEU A 295 -0.53 -6.20 6.44
C LEU A 295 0.12 -7.35 7.23
N TYR A 296 1.31 -7.78 6.86
CA TYR A 296 2.13 -8.67 7.68
C TYR A 296 2.70 -7.95 8.91
N TYR A 297 3.19 -6.72 8.74
CA TYR A 297 3.82 -5.97 9.83
C TYR A 297 2.85 -5.14 10.67
N TYR A 298 1.69 -4.77 10.12
CA TYR A 298 0.66 -4.00 10.82
C TYR A 298 -0.60 -4.85 11.02
N THR A 299 -0.68 -5.47 12.20
CA THR A 299 -1.73 -6.45 12.54
C THR A 299 -3.09 -5.79 12.68
N ASP A 300 -4.15 -6.48 12.24
CA ASP A 300 -5.55 -6.02 12.28
C ASP A 300 -5.77 -4.66 11.59
N CYS A 301 -4.99 -4.39 10.56
CA CYS A 301 -5.02 -3.14 9.80
C CYS A 301 -5.67 -3.31 8.43
N ARG A 302 -5.96 -2.17 7.80
CA ARG A 302 -6.39 -2.04 6.41
C ARG A 302 -5.62 -0.90 5.75
N ILE A 303 -5.40 -1.02 4.45
CA ILE A 303 -4.93 0.08 3.62
C ILE A 303 -6.16 0.89 3.23
N ILE A 304 -6.15 2.18 3.48
CA ILE A 304 -7.28 3.08 3.30
C ILE A 304 -6.88 4.21 2.36
N SER A 305 -7.71 4.42 1.35
CA SER A 305 -7.55 5.52 0.40
C SER A 305 -8.16 6.81 0.95
N CYS A 306 -7.33 7.77 1.29
CA CYS A 306 -7.72 9.07 1.83
C CYS A 306 -7.78 10.16 0.73
N THR A 307 -8.71 11.10 0.85
CA THR A 307 -8.75 12.26 -0.05
C THR A 307 -7.74 13.32 0.40
N LEU A 308 -6.95 13.85 -0.54
CA LEU A 308 -6.03 14.96 -0.33
C LEU A 308 -6.81 16.30 -0.34
N LYS A 309 -6.48 17.17 0.62
CA LYS A 309 -6.99 18.56 0.73
C LYS A 309 -5.87 19.57 0.73
#